data_a955986a5250679b75e7d134ac817e1e
#
_entry.id   a955986a5250679b75e7d134ac817e1e
#
_cell.length_a   1.000
_cell.length_b   1.000
_cell.length_c   1.000
_cell.angle_alpha   90.00
_cell.angle_beta   90.00
_cell.angle_gamma   90.00
#
_symmetry.space_group_name_H-M   'P 1'
#
loop_
_entity.id
_entity.type
_entity.pdbx_description
1 polymer ?
#
loop_
_entity_poly.entity_id
_entity_poly.type
_entity_poly.pdbx_seq_one_letter_code
_entity_poly.pdbx_strand_id
1 'polypeptide(L)'
;NLSAEEFNISAKEVTIDNENKILVGKGSVLAKDSEGKLIYADKITYEKSKEFLLAEGDVKITDEDGNILKTDKATYDKINEKIVTYNNTEVMLKEGYKLVSKNISYDIIKKILNSSEKSILTDSDKNIIETTMFQYDIKNNLFSSLGKIKILDINNNKYFFKEIHIDTEKKEMIGSDVSIVLDEQNFGVSEKSDPRFVANDILIANNQTKLSKGVFTVCQKKEGKCPPWSIKAKKIVHDHVKKNIYYEHAVLKIYDVPIFYFPRFFHPDPTVKRQSGFLFPFFTNSTTTGVGTALPYYWAINNDKDLTFSPKFYEDENILFLNEYRQAFSNGFLTLDTGYTEGYKNTSATKSTGSQNHIFANLNLNLNQDESYESDLSIKFQRTNNDTYFRKHNINTALVDSENTNLVNEIKYSFGKDDMYLNIAGSMYEDLRNATNARYEYILPNIMFGKTFFTEKFGVINFQSNALHNN
;
A
#
# COMPACT_ATOMS: atom_id res chain seq x y z
N ASN A 1 28.19 -1.45 60.11
CA ASN A 1 26.99 -0.63 60.26
C ASN A 1 26.42 -0.38 58.82
N LEU A 2 25.70 -1.35 58.31
CA LEU A 2 24.77 -1.12 57.19
C LEU A 2 23.49 -0.56 57.83
N SER A 3 23.32 0.73 57.76
CA SER A 3 22.04 1.37 58.03
C SER A 3 21.07 0.89 56.97
N ALA A 4 20.09 0.06 57.34
CA ALA A 4 18.95 -0.23 56.47
C ALA A 4 18.19 1.07 56.26
N GLU A 5 18.15 1.58 55.03
CA GLU A 5 17.44 2.79 54.69
C GLU A 5 15.94 2.52 54.76
N GLU A 6 15.27 3.17 55.75
CA GLU A 6 13.84 2.99 56.00
C GLU A 6 12.99 3.71 54.96
N PHE A 7 11.84 3.12 54.59
CA PHE A 7 10.80 3.85 53.85
C PHE A 7 10.30 5.04 54.67
N ASN A 8 10.25 6.20 54.03
CA ASN A 8 9.53 7.35 54.58
C ASN A 8 8.07 7.24 54.21
N ILE A 9 7.19 6.91 55.15
CA ILE A 9 5.76 6.69 54.93
C ILE A 9 4.94 7.84 55.50
N SER A 10 4.16 8.52 54.67
CA SER A 10 3.19 9.52 55.08
C SER A 10 1.77 9.08 54.73
N ALA A 11 0.81 9.24 55.63
CA ALA A 11 -0.59 8.86 55.46
C ALA A 11 -1.50 9.70 56.31
N LYS A 12 -2.85 9.64 56.07
CA LYS A 12 -3.84 10.29 56.97
C LYS A 12 -3.86 9.68 58.34
N GLU A 13 -3.73 8.33 58.40
CA GLU A 13 -3.66 7.59 59.66
C GLU A 13 -2.47 6.65 59.59
N VAL A 14 -1.64 6.61 60.68
CA VAL A 14 -0.51 5.74 60.81
C VAL A 14 -0.64 4.93 62.12
N THR A 15 -0.63 3.60 62.02
CA THR A 15 -0.66 2.71 63.19
C THR A 15 0.68 1.96 63.22
N ILE A 16 1.32 1.92 64.40
CA ILE A 16 2.59 1.25 64.62
C ILE A 16 2.40 0.15 65.66
N ASP A 17 2.67 -1.09 65.26
CA ASP A 17 2.75 -2.23 66.16
C ASP A 17 4.26 -2.45 66.49
N ASN A 18 4.65 -2.06 67.69
CA ASN A 18 6.05 -2.16 68.09
C ASN A 18 6.48 -3.57 68.41
N GLU A 19 5.54 -4.49 68.82
CA GLU A 19 5.87 -5.88 69.15
C GLU A 19 6.19 -6.66 67.88
N ASN A 20 5.37 -6.50 66.86
CA ASN A 20 5.52 -7.21 65.57
C ASN A 20 6.36 -6.39 64.56
N LYS A 21 6.76 -5.17 64.89
CA LYS A 21 7.48 -4.22 64.01
C LYS A 21 6.75 -3.97 62.68
N ILE A 22 5.44 -3.82 62.77
CA ILE A 22 4.57 -3.55 61.62
C ILE A 22 4.10 -2.11 61.64
N LEU A 23 4.23 -1.39 60.50
CA LEU A 23 3.67 -0.08 60.26
C LEU A 23 2.54 -0.19 59.25
N VAL A 24 1.38 0.36 59.58
CA VAL A 24 0.21 0.40 58.67
C VAL A 24 -0.18 1.86 58.45
N GLY A 25 -0.04 2.33 57.21
CA GLY A 25 -0.58 3.60 56.75
C GLY A 25 -1.91 3.42 56.05
N LYS A 26 -2.90 4.28 56.31
CA LYS A 26 -4.21 4.30 55.65
C LYS A 26 -4.57 5.70 55.16
N GLY A 27 -5.23 5.76 54.00
CA GLY A 27 -5.76 7.00 53.40
C GLY A 27 -4.68 7.82 52.71
N SER A 28 -4.65 7.71 51.36
CA SER A 28 -3.69 8.43 50.48
C SER A 28 -2.22 8.29 50.94
N VAL A 29 -1.79 7.05 51.08
CA VAL A 29 -0.45 6.75 51.60
C VAL A 29 0.60 7.00 50.54
N LEU A 30 1.70 7.64 50.95
CA LEU A 30 2.92 7.77 50.12
C LEU A 30 4.08 7.12 50.85
N ALA A 31 4.70 6.13 50.25
CA ALA A 31 5.98 5.61 50.67
C ALA A 31 7.07 6.01 49.69
N LYS A 32 8.17 6.56 50.24
CA LYS A 32 9.36 6.95 49.46
C LYS A 32 10.54 6.18 50.00
N ASP A 33 11.29 5.52 49.07
CA ASP A 33 12.56 4.92 49.44
C ASP A 33 13.73 5.89 49.29
N SER A 34 14.89 5.46 49.68
CA SER A 34 16.14 6.23 49.61
C SER A 34 16.64 6.48 48.20
N GLU A 35 16.22 5.64 47.24
CA GLU A 35 16.57 5.73 45.83
C GLU A 35 15.62 6.61 45.03
N GLY A 36 14.61 7.19 45.68
CA GLY A 36 13.66 8.12 45.03
C GLY A 36 12.41 7.45 44.45
N LYS A 37 12.22 6.11 44.59
CA LYS A 37 10.97 5.46 44.21
C LYS A 37 9.81 5.94 45.03
N LEU A 38 8.69 6.20 44.36
CA LEU A 38 7.45 6.67 45.00
C LEU A 38 6.36 5.62 44.84
N ILE A 39 5.78 5.19 45.98
CA ILE A 39 4.68 4.24 46.04
C ILE A 39 3.47 4.94 46.66
N TYR A 40 2.41 5.14 45.88
CA TYR A 40 1.13 5.65 46.33
C TYR A 40 0.14 4.49 46.45
N ALA A 41 -0.69 4.47 47.49
CA ALA A 41 -1.75 3.49 47.66
C ALA A 41 -2.81 3.99 48.67
N ASP A 42 -3.98 3.36 48.75
CA ASP A 42 -4.96 3.61 49.79
C ASP A 42 -4.50 3.11 51.16
N LYS A 43 -3.80 1.97 51.14
CA LYS A 43 -3.25 1.35 52.32
C LYS A 43 -1.87 0.75 52.03
N ILE A 44 -0.91 1.00 52.92
CA ILE A 44 0.40 0.35 52.88
C ILE A 44 0.67 -0.30 54.25
N THR A 45 1.08 -1.55 54.21
CA THR A 45 1.55 -2.33 55.34
C THR A 45 3.04 -2.64 55.15
N TYR A 46 3.85 -2.16 56.05
CA TYR A 46 5.32 -2.39 56.06
C TYR A 46 5.75 -3.23 57.24
N GLU A 47 6.27 -4.38 56.98
CA GLU A 47 6.83 -5.32 58.00
C GLU A 47 8.34 -5.10 58.06
N LYS A 48 8.79 -4.33 59.04
CA LYS A 48 10.18 -3.90 59.20
C LYS A 48 11.17 -5.07 59.40
N SER A 49 10.72 -6.13 60.08
CA SER A 49 11.55 -7.32 60.33
C SER A 49 11.90 -8.12 59.07
N LYS A 50 11.05 -8.04 58.03
CA LYS A 50 11.21 -8.72 56.76
C LYS A 50 11.59 -7.76 55.64
N GLU A 51 11.65 -6.48 55.89
CA GLU A 51 11.79 -5.41 54.88
C GLU A 51 10.80 -5.59 53.70
N PHE A 52 9.54 -5.94 54.06
CA PHE A 52 8.50 -6.30 53.13
C PHE A 52 7.35 -5.27 53.19
N LEU A 53 7.01 -4.70 52.00
CA LEU A 53 5.94 -3.73 51.87
C LEU A 53 4.80 -4.33 51.04
N LEU A 54 3.58 -4.21 51.55
CA LEU A 54 2.35 -4.53 50.84
C LEU A 54 1.56 -3.24 50.59
N ALA A 55 1.27 -2.91 49.33
CA ALA A 55 0.46 -1.79 48.90
C ALA A 55 -0.89 -2.29 48.36
N GLU A 56 -2.01 -1.70 48.79
CA GLU A 56 -3.37 -2.11 48.43
C GLU A 56 -4.22 -0.87 48.13
N GLY A 57 -5.03 -0.95 47.04
CA GLY A 57 -5.94 0.10 46.57
C GLY A 57 -5.22 1.22 45.78
N ASP A 58 -5.60 1.44 44.53
CA ASP A 58 -5.07 2.44 43.61
C ASP A 58 -3.54 2.60 43.67
N VAL A 59 -2.84 1.49 43.63
CA VAL A 59 -1.38 1.46 43.74
C VAL A 59 -0.75 2.07 42.51
N LYS A 60 0.08 3.13 42.73
CA LYS A 60 0.90 3.76 41.68
C LYS A 60 2.36 3.75 42.14
N ILE A 61 3.23 3.13 41.35
CA ILE A 61 4.67 3.12 41.58
C ILE A 61 5.33 3.94 40.48
N THR A 62 6.23 4.87 40.87
CA THR A 62 7.02 5.64 39.91
C THR A 62 8.50 5.41 40.24
N ASP A 63 9.29 5.03 39.22
CA ASP A 63 10.73 4.85 39.36
C ASP A 63 11.50 6.16 39.03
N GLU A 64 12.82 6.13 39.19
CA GLU A 64 13.72 7.22 38.90
C GLU A 64 13.74 7.63 37.43
N ASP A 65 13.54 6.66 36.54
CA ASP A 65 13.57 6.85 35.09
C ASP A 65 12.26 7.48 34.55
N GLY A 66 11.22 7.61 35.40
CA GLY A 66 9.91 8.17 35.05
C GLY A 66 8.91 7.12 34.54
N ASN A 67 9.21 5.83 34.65
CA ASN A 67 8.25 4.77 34.36
C ASN A 67 7.17 4.74 35.45
N ILE A 68 5.93 4.46 35.03
CA ILE A 68 4.77 4.44 35.92
C ILE A 68 4.12 3.08 35.87
N LEU A 69 3.95 2.43 37.02
CA LEU A 69 3.20 1.20 37.18
C LEU A 69 1.93 1.48 37.99
N LYS A 70 0.79 1.00 37.51
CA LYS A 70 -0.51 1.09 38.21
C LYS A 70 -1.13 -0.28 38.36
N THR A 71 -1.64 -0.57 39.55
CA THR A 71 -2.27 -1.87 39.89
C THR A 71 -3.16 -1.71 41.12
N ASP A 72 -3.99 -2.72 41.42
CA ASP A 72 -4.81 -2.72 42.65
C ASP A 72 -4.01 -3.20 43.86
N LYS A 73 -2.96 -4.02 43.63
CA LYS A 73 -2.17 -4.59 44.72
C LYS A 73 -0.75 -4.91 44.24
N ALA A 74 0.23 -4.50 45.06
CA ALA A 74 1.63 -4.80 44.83
C ALA A 74 2.34 -5.16 46.12
N THR A 75 3.37 -5.98 46.02
CA THR A 75 4.35 -6.24 47.08
C THR A 75 5.73 -5.80 46.66
N TYR A 76 6.49 -5.26 47.58
CA TYR A 76 7.91 -4.98 47.41
C TYR A 76 8.71 -5.67 48.50
N ASP A 77 9.50 -6.65 48.08
CA ASP A 77 10.46 -7.35 48.88
C ASP A 77 11.81 -6.63 48.70
N LYS A 78 12.21 -5.84 49.70
CA LYS A 78 13.42 -5.02 49.62
C LYS A 78 14.69 -5.86 49.79
N ILE A 79 14.64 -7.00 50.50
CA ILE A 79 15.79 -7.89 50.66
C ILE A 79 16.17 -8.51 49.31
N ASN A 80 15.16 -8.94 48.54
CA ASN A 80 15.36 -9.56 47.25
C ASN A 80 15.28 -8.55 46.09
N GLU A 81 15.07 -7.27 46.40
CA GLU A 81 14.88 -6.17 45.43
C GLU A 81 13.86 -6.52 44.32
N LYS A 82 12.68 -7.00 44.75
CA LYS A 82 11.67 -7.51 43.84
C LYS A 82 10.30 -6.92 44.10
N ILE A 83 9.67 -6.38 43.04
CA ILE A 83 8.27 -5.96 43.06
C ILE A 83 7.41 -7.01 42.31
N VAL A 84 6.28 -7.38 42.93
CA VAL A 84 5.30 -8.28 42.30
C VAL A 84 3.93 -7.60 42.38
N THR A 85 3.25 -7.52 41.24
CA THR A 85 1.87 -7.02 41.16
C THR A 85 0.88 -8.18 41.09
N TYR A 86 -0.35 -7.93 41.48
CA TYR A 86 -1.43 -8.89 41.47
C TYR A 86 -2.58 -8.34 40.64
N ASN A 87 -3.20 -9.19 39.85
CA ASN A 87 -4.28 -8.83 38.92
C ASN A 87 -3.83 -7.87 37.80
N ASN A 88 -4.74 -7.07 37.29
CA ASN A 88 -4.47 -6.17 36.18
C ASN A 88 -3.45 -5.11 36.57
N THR A 89 -2.44 -4.99 35.76
CA THR A 89 -1.35 -4.04 35.92
C THR A 89 -1.10 -3.31 34.62
N GLU A 90 -1.02 -1.99 34.70
CA GLU A 90 -0.65 -1.11 33.59
C GLU A 90 0.73 -0.53 33.86
N VAL A 91 1.63 -0.65 32.89
CA VAL A 91 2.97 -0.04 32.96
C VAL A 91 3.10 0.94 31.80
N MET A 92 3.44 2.18 32.09
CA MET A 92 3.76 3.22 31.12
C MET A 92 5.26 3.47 31.17
N LEU A 93 5.94 3.15 30.07
CA LEU A 93 7.37 3.37 29.91
C LEU A 93 7.63 4.77 29.37
N LYS A 94 8.77 5.35 29.73
CA LYS A 94 9.14 6.72 29.33
C LYS A 94 9.24 6.89 27.79
N GLU A 95 9.56 5.84 27.07
CA GLU A 95 9.61 5.81 25.58
C GLU A 95 8.23 5.84 24.92
N GLY A 96 7.14 5.93 25.71
CA GLY A 96 5.76 6.00 25.19
C GLY A 96 5.11 4.64 24.95
N TYR A 97 5.71 3.55 25.41
CA TYR A 97 5.09 2.22 25.39
C TYR A 97 4.13 2.05 26.57
N LYS A 98 2.96 1.46 26.29
CA LYS A 98 1.98 1.08 27.30
C LYS A 98 1.83 -0.43 27.34
N LEU A 99 2.14 -1.05 28.47
CA LEU A 99 2.01 -2.48 28.69
C LEU A 99 0.85 -2.74 29.68
N VAL A 100 -0.05 -3.63 29.31
CA VAL A 100 -1.12 -4.13 30.17
C VAL A 100 -0.97 -5.64 30.33
N SER A 101 -0.86 -6.11 31.56
CA SER A 101 -0.69 -7.54 31.88
C SER A 101 -1.28 -7.85 33.24
N LYS A 102 -1.23 -9.13 33.63
CA LYS A 102 -1.52 -9.59 34.99
C LYS A 102 -0.24 -10.12 35.62
N ASN A 103 -0.19 -10.01 36.96
CA ASN A 103 0.85 -10.65 37.76
C ASN A 103 2.28 -10.35 37.27
N ILE A 104 2.59 -9.07 37.09
CA ILE A 104 3.92 -8.64 36.65
C ILE A 104 4.92 -8.79 37.81
N SER A 105 6.10 -9.31 37.48
CA SER A 105 7.25 -9.35 38.38
C SER A 105 8.37 -8.47 37.84
N TYR A 106 8.87 -7.58 38.68
CA TYR A 106 10.01 -6.71 38.38
C TYR A 106 11.17 -6.99 39.32
N ASP A 107 12.28 -7.47 38.74
CA ASP A 107 13.57 -7.62 39.41
C ASP A 107 14.35 -6.31 39.24
N ILE A 108 14.51 -5.56 40.33
CA ILE A 108 15.08 -4.21 40.32
C ILE A 108 16.56 -4.25 40.02
N ILE A 109 17.29 -5.26 40.60
CA ILE A 109 18.75 -5.39 40.41
C ILE A 109 19.07 -5.69 38.94
N LYS A 110 18.33 -6.63 38.35
CA LYS A 110 18.53 -7.00 36.94
C LYS A 110 17.86 -6.03 35.98
N LYS A 111 16.97 -5.18 36.47
CA LYS A 111 16.07 -4.31 35.65
C LYS A 111 15.26 -5.11 34.67
N ILE A 112 14.73 -6.28 35.08
CA ILE A 112 13.93 -7.19 34.27
C ILE A 112 12.48 -7.19 34.73
N LEU A 113 11.56 -6.83 33.81
CA LEU A 113 10.13 -6.91 33.99
C LEU A 113 9.59 -8.13 33.21
N ASN A 114 8.79 -8.98 33.82
CA ASN A 114 8.23 -10.16 33.15
C ASN A 114 6.81 -10.52 33.63
N SER A 115 6.09 -11.23 32.78
CA SER A 115 4.84 -11.92 33.13
C SER A 115 4.67 -13.16 32.25
N SER A 116 4.05 -14.21 32.82
CA SER A 116 3.65 -15.42 32.11
C SER A 116 2.16 -15.39 31.72
N GLU A 117 1.51 -14.24 31.83
CA GLU A 117 0.11 -14.05 31.55
C GLU A 117 -0.11 -13.34 30.20
N LYS A 118 -1.34 -13.42 29.67
CA LYS A 118 -1.70 -12.67 28.47
C LYS A 118 -1.44 -11.20 28.68
N SER A 119 -0.63 -10.63 27.79
CA SER A 119 -0.17 -9.25 27.85
C SER A 119 -0.44 -8.52 26.54
N ILE A 120 -0.68 -7.22 26.66
CA ILE A 120 -0.90 -6.32 25.52
C ILE A 120 0.11 -5.17 25.65
N LEU A 121 1.00 -5.05 24.67
CA LEU A 121 1.91 -3.94 24.54
C LEU A 121 1.43 -3.03 23.40
N THR A 122 1.25 -1.75 23.69
CA THR A 122 0.99 -0.73 22.67
C THR A 122 2.25 0.12 22.52
N ASP A 123 2.77 0.24 21.31
CA ASP A 123 3.97 1.03 21.05
C ASP A 123 3.65 2.52 20.82
N SER A 124 4.69 3.34 20.65
CA SER A 124 4.58 4.77 20.40
C SER A 124 3.84 5.10 19.09
N ASP A 125 3.82 4.18 18.14
CA ASP A 125 3.17 4.33 16.84
C ASP A 125 1.75 3.72 16.83
N LYS A 126 1.25 3.29 18.03
CA LYS A 126 -0.07 2.69 18.27
C LYS A 126 -0.27 1.29 17.69
N ASN A 127 0.80 0.57 17.33
CA ASN A 127 0.69 -0.85 17.03
C ASN A 127 0.39 -1.62 18.31
N ILE A 128 -0.44 -2.66 18.18
CA ILE A 128 -0.89 -3.49 19.31
C ILE A 128 -0.23 -4.87 19.21
N ILE A 129 0.52 -5.24 20.23
CA ILE A 129 1.23 -6.53 20.35
C ILE A 129 0.53 -7.34 21.44
N GLU A 130 -0.13 -8.42 21.05
CA GLU A 130 -0.72 -9.40 21.97
C GLU A 130 0.22 -10.59 22.14
N THR A 131 0.49 -10.98 23.38
CA THR A 131 1.38 -12.13 23.70
C THR A 131 0.85 -12.91 24.90
N THR A 132 1.32 -14.15 25.05
CA THR A 132 0.98 -15.02 26.20
C THR A 132 2.01 -14.94 27.33
N MET A 133 3.21 -14.43 27.06
CA MET A 133 4.27 -14.20 28.02
C MET A 133 5.27 -13.20 27.47
N PHE A 134 5.92 -12.44 28.34
CA PHE A 134 6.96 -11.52 27.93
C PHE A 134 8.05 -11.38 28.98
N GLN A 135 9.21 -10.91 28.53
CA GLN A 135 10.31 -10.40 29.34
C GLN A 135 10.76 -9.06 28.73
N TYR A 136 10.86 -8.03 29.53
CA TYR A 136 11.43 -6.74 29.13
C TYR A 136 12.66 -6.43 29.98
N ASP A 137 13.81 -6.35 29.30
CA ASP A 137 15.06 -5.90 29.87
C ASP A 137 15.14 -4.39 29.69
N ILE A 138 14.85 -3.67 30.78
CA ILE A 138 14.79 -2.19 30.80
C ILE A 138 16.17 -1.60 30.55
N LYS A 139 17.24 -2.25 31.03
CA LYS A 139 18.61 -1.77 30.87
C LYS A 139 19.07 -1.76 29.43
N ASN A 140 18.65 -2.77 28.67
CA ASN A 140 19.04 -2.95 27.27
C ASN A 140 17.92 -2.54 26.29
N ASN A 141 16.80 -2.02 26.79
CA ASN A 141 15.61 -1.63 26.01
C ASN A 141 15.07 -2.78 25.13
N LEU A 142 15.19 -4.03 25.60
CA LEU A 142 14.88 -5.25 24.85
C LEU A 142 13.61 -5.92 25.37
N PHE A 143 12.54 -5.85 24.59
CA PHE A 143 11.33 -6.64 24.80
C PHE A 143 11.42 -7.96 24.08
N SER A 144 11.18 -9.07 24.77
CA SER A 144 11.22 -10.42 24.23
C SER A 144 9.93 -11.16 24.56
N SER A 145 9.42 -11.93 23.61
CA SER A 145 8.23 -12.77 23.82
C SER A 145 8.35 -14.09 23.08
N LEU A 146 7.83 -15.13 23.70
CA LEU A 146 7.72 -16.49 23.16
C LEU A 146 6.27 -16.97 23.18
N GLY A 147 5.90 -17.84 22.24
CA GLY A 147 4.59 -18.46 22.15
C GLY A 147 3.71 -17.88 21.05
N LYS A 148 2.42 -17.75 21.30
CA LYS A 148 1.49 -17.16 20.31
C LYS A 148 1.51 -15.64 20.43
N ILE A 149 2.12 -15.00 19.42
CA ILE A 149 2.24 -13.54 19.37
C ILE A 149 1.48 -13.05 18.15
N LYS A 150 0.67 -12.02 18.35
CA LYS A 150 -0.05 -11.33 17.28
C LYS A 150 0.23 -9.83 17.37
N ILE A 151 0.62 -9.25 16.26
CA ILE A 151 0.74 -7.79 16.11
C ILE A 151 -0.35 -7.30 15.16
N LEU A 152 -1.00 -6.22 15.52
CA LEU A 152 -1.90 -5.45 14.68
C LEU A 152 -1.29 -4.05 14.51
N ASP A 153 -0.96 -3.69 13.27
CA ASP A 153 -0.44 -2.35 12.97
C ASP A 153 -1.56 -1.34 12.69
N ILE A 154 -1.20 -0.08 12.56
CA ILE A 154 -2.14 1.04 12.29
C ILE A 154 -2.87 0.90 10.94
N ASN A 155 -2.36 0.08 10.03
CA ASN A 155 -2.94 -0.21 8.73
C ASN A 155 -3.78 -1.50 8.71
N ASN A 156 -4.16 -2.03 9.89
CA ASN A 156 -4.87 -3.29 10.08
C ASN A 156 -4.15 -4.54 9.57
N ASN A 157 -2.86 -4.48 9.26
CA ASN A 157 -2.08 -5.65 8.92
C ASN A 157 -1.88 -6.51 10.18
N LYS A 158 -1.99 -7.82 10.02
CA LYS A 158 -1.88 -8.80 11.10
C LYS A 158 -0.62 -9.62 10.93
N TYR A 159 0.22 -9.61 11.95
CA TYR A 159 1.47 -10.37 12.00
C TYR A 159 1.36 -11.43 13.09
N PHE A 160 1.78 -12.65 12.80
CA PHE A 160 1.79 -13.76 13.73
C PHE A 160 3.19 -14.32 13.83
N PHE A 161 3.64 -14.63 15.06
CA PHE A 161 4.99 -15.09 15.35
C PHE A 161 4.97 -16.19 16.41
N LYS A 162 6.06 -16.96 16.48
CA LYS A 162 6.36 -17.80 17.63
C LYS A 162 7.32 -17.12 18.62
N GLU A 163 8.17 -16.24 18.12
CA GLU A 163 9.15 -15.53 18.92
C GLU A 163 9.40 -14.15 18.33
N ILE A 164 9.49 -13.13 19.20
CA ILE A 164 9.92 -11.79 18.82
C ILE A 164 10.89 -11.21 19.83
N HIS A 165 11.77 -10.35 19.32
CA HIS A 165 12.63 -9.47 20.10
C HIS A 165 12.51 -8.06 19.50
N ILE A 166 12.19 -7.07 20.35
CA ILE A 166 12.02 -5.68 19.95
C ILE A 166 12.99 -4.82 20.74
N ASP A 167 13.87 -4.12 20.03
CA ASP A 167 14.64 -3.02 20.58
C ASP A 167 13.74 -1.78 20.58
N THR A 168 13.28 -1.38 21.77
CA THR A 168 12.29 -0.29 21.92
C THR A 168 12.90 1.08 21.68
N GLU A 169 14.22 1.24 21.82
CA GLU A 169 14.96 2.48 21.56
C GLU A 169 15.19 2.66 20.06
N LYS A 170 15.73 1.64 19.38
CA LYS A 170 16.01 1.68 17.94
C LYS A 170 14.77 1.44 17.08
N LYS A 171 13.67 0.97 17.68
CA LYS A 171 12.45 0.53 16.98
C LYS A 171 12.74 -0.56 15.94
N GLU A 172 13.58 -1.50 16.30
CA GLU A 172 13.92 -2.66 15.47
C GLU A 172 13.27 -3.92 16.03
N MET A 173 12.79 -4.79 15.15
CA MET A 173 12.16 -6.06 15.54
C MET A 173 12.73 -7.21 14.75
N ILE A 174 13.04 -8.29 15.45
CA ILE A 174 13.39 -9.60 14.88
C ILE A 174 12.31 -10.59 15.32
N GLY A 175 11.86 -11.45 14.41
CA GLY A 175 10.89 -12.50 14.73
C GLY A 175 11.11 -13.76 13.93
N SER A 176 10.59 -14.88 14.43
CA SER A 176 10.67 -16.19 13.80
C SER A 176 9.29 -16.80 13.54
N ASP A 177 9.22 -17.72 12.58
CA ASP A 177 7.99 -18.41 12.14
C ASP A 177 6.86 -17.42 11.82
N VAL A 178 7.13 -16.55 10.88
CA VAL A 178 6.32 -15.37 10.58
C VAL A 178 5.19 -15.68 9.60
N SER A 179 3.99 -15.26 9.93
CA SER A 179 2.86 -15.17 9.00
C SER A 179 2.28 -13.76 9.05
N ILE A 180 2.24 -13.10 7.91
CA ILE A 180 1.73 -11.73 7.75
C ILE A 180 0.48 -11.80 6.86
N VAL A 181 -0.62 -11.26 7.34
CA VAL A 181 -1.84 -11.04 6.56
C VAL A 181 -2.02 -9.53 6.40
N LEU A 182 -1.97 -9.08 5.17
CA LEU A 182 -2.12 -7.66 4.86
C LEU A 182 -3.60 -7.30 4.72
N ASP A 183 -3.94 -6.08 5.08
CA ASP A 183 -5.29 -5.55 4.87
C ASP A 183 -5.56 -5.37 3.37
N GLU A 184 -6.67 -5.90 2.90
CA GLU A 184 -7.02 -5.97 1.47
C GLU A 184 -7.22 -4.58 0.86
N GLN A 185 -7.88 -3.68 1.59
CA GLN A 185 -8.18 -2.33 1.13
C GLN A 185 -6.91 -1.49 1.05
N ASN A 186 -6.09 -1.55 2.09
CA ASN A 186 -4.82 -0.82 2.14
C ASN A 186 -3.79 -1.38 1.16
N PHE A 187 -3.86 -2.68 0.85
CA PHE A 187 -3.00 -3.32 -0.15
C PHE A 187 -3.52 -3.15 -1.59
N GLY A 188 -4.68 -2.54 -1.80
CA GLY A 188 -5.22 -2.21 -3.13
C GLY A 188 -5.64 -3.41 -3.97
N VAL A 189 -6.01 -4.52 -3.35
CA VAL A 189 -6.51 -5.72 -4.02
C VAL A 189 -8.01 -5.91 -3.78
N SER A 190 -8.63 -6.82 -4.53
CA SER A 190 -10.05 -7.15 -4.36
C SER A 190 -10.34 -7.74 -2.98
N GLU A 191 -11.50 -7.46 -2.40
CA GLU A 191 -12.00 -8.05 -1.14
C GLU A 191 -12.04 -9.60 -1.15
N LYS A 192 -11.98 -10.22 -2.33
CA LYS A 192 -11.86 -11.69 -2.50
C LYS A 192 -10.41 -12.19 -2.46
N SER A 193 -9.45 -11.29 -2.29
CA SER A 193 -8.03 -11.62 -2.20
C SER A 193 -7.61 -11.75 -0.74
N ASP A 194 -6.48 -12.41 -0.50
CA ASP A 194 -5.93 -12.62 0.85
C ASP A 194 -4.40 -12.47 0.76
N PRO A 195 -3.92 -11.21 0.62
CA PRO A 195 -2.50 -10.93 0.44
C PRO A 195 -1.74 -11.29 1.71
N ARG A 196 -0.77 -12.20 1.58
CA ARG A 196 -0.04 -12.71 2.72
C ARG A 196 1.39 -13.11 2.41
N PHE A 197 2.22 -13.00 3.44
CA PHE A 197 3.57 -13.54 3.47
C PHE A 197 3.67 -14.62 4.55
N VAL A 198 4.51 -15.62 4.29
CA VAL A 198 4.98 -16.58 5.30
C VAL A 198 6.48 -16.64 5.17
N ALA A 199 7.22 -16.59 6.26
CA ALA A 199 8.68 -16.63 6.25
C ALA A 199 9.23 -17.31 7.50
N ASN A 200 10.48 -17.79 7.42
CA ASN A 200 11.15 -18.32 8.59
C ASN A 200 11.49 -17.21 9.59
N ASP A 201 12.03 -16.10 9.09
CA ASP A 201 12.50 -15.00 9.91
C ASP A 201 12.11 -13.66 9.29
N ILE A 202 11.92 -12.67 10.15
CA ILE A 202 11.71 -11.27 9.79
C ILE A 202 12.69 -10.38 10.55
N LEU A 203 13.14 -9.33 9.89
CA LEU A 203 13.80 -8.18 10.48
C LEU A 203 13.09 -6.92 10.00
N ILE A 204 12.57 -6.14 10.92
CA ILE A 204 12.03 -4.80 10.66
C ILE A 204 13.04 -3.80 11.24
N ALA A 205 13.63 -2.99 10.39
CA ALA A 205 14.61 -1.98 10.76
C ALA A 205 14.74 -0.94 9.64
N ASN A 206 15.02 0.32 9.97
CA ASN A 206 15.33 1.37 9.01
C ASN A 206 14.30 1.51 7.87
N ASN A 207 13.01 1.49 8.20
CA ASN A 207 11.91 1.54 7.24
C ASN A 207 11.94 0.41 6.19
N GLN A 208 12.54 -0.72 6.51
CA GLN A 208 12.57 -1.92 5.69
C GLN A 208 12.09 -3.13 6.46
N THR A 209 11.29 -3.96 5.80
CA THR A 209 10.93 -5.31 6.27
C THR A 209 11.69 -6.33 5.44
N LYS A 210 12.55 -7.12 6.08
CA LYS A 210 13.34 -8.18 5.43
C LYS A 210 12.84 -9.53 5.90
N LEU A 211 12.49 -10.41 4.95
CA LEU A 211 11.99 -11.75 5.18
C LEU A 211 12.98 -12.76 4.61
N SER A 212 13.33 -13.79 5.38
CA SER A 212 14.18 -14.90 4.96
C SER A 212 13.34 -16.12 4.61
N LYS A 213 13.64 -16.75 3.45
CA LYS A 213 12.90 -17.91 2.93
C LYS A 213 11.38 -17.65 2.87
N GLY A 214 11.04 -16.49 2.30
CA GLY A 214 9.66 -16.01 2.24
C GLY A 214 8.85 -16.61 1.10
N VAL A 215 7.54 -16.71 1.33
CA VAL A 215 6.53 -17.05 0.31
C VAL A 215 5.48 -15.94 0.32
N PHE A 216 5.17 -15.40 -0.85
CA PHE A 216 4.14 -14.40 -1.05
C PHE A 216 3.03 -14.91 -1.97
N THR A 217 1.79 -14.59 -1.66
CA THR A 217 0.62 -14.79 -2.53
C THR A 217 -0.48 -13.80 -2.18
N VAL A 218 -1.36 -13.52 -3.14
CA VAL A 218 -2.62 -12.76 -2.92
C VAL A 218 -3.85 -13.65 -3.06
N CYS A 219 -3.67 -14.95 -3.33
CA CYS A 219 -4.78 -15.88 -3.52
C CYS A 219 -5.53 -16.12 -2.20
N GLN A 220 -6.86 -16.21 -2.29
CA GLN A 220 -7.69 -16.54 -1.14
C GLN A 220 -7.24 -17.83 -0.46
N LYS A 221 -7.13 -17.81 0.87
CA LYS A 221 -6.80 -18.98 1.66
C LYS A 221 -7.96 -19.98 1.62
N LYS A 222 -7.69 -21.20 1.15
CA LYS A 222 -8.63 -22.34 1.19
C LYS A 222 -7.98 -23.45 2.01
N GLU A 223 -8.69 -23.98 2.98
CA GLU A 223 -8.18 -25.06 3.83
C GLU A 223 -7.77 -26.28 2.99
N GLY A 224 -6.58 -26.81 3.27
CA GLY A 224 -6.03 -27.98 2.61
C GLY A 224 -5.66 -27.81 1.13
N LYS A 225 -5.68 -26.59 0.57
CA LYS A 225 -5.32 -26.33 -0.83
C LYS A 225 -4.16 -25.34 -0.93
N CYS A 226 -3.21 -25.63 -1.81
CA CYS A 226 -2.18 -24.69 -2.21
C CYS A 226 -2.78 -23.50 -2.97
N PRO A 227 -2.21 -22.29 -2.82
CA PRO A 227 -2.65 -21.15 -3.61
C PRO A 227 -2.43 -21.42 -5.11
N PRO A 228 -3.33 -20.94 -5.99
CA PRO A 228 -3.17 -21.05 -7.43
C PRO A 228 -1.82 -20.56 -7.93
N TRP A 229 -1.27 -19.51 -7.30
CA TRP A 229 0.09 -19.07 -7.56
C TRP A 229 0.76 -18.54 -6.27
N SER A 230 2.08 -18.63 -6.24
CA SER A 230 2.91 -18.06 -5.16
C SER A 230 4.30 -17.73 -5.67
N ILE A 231 4.95 -16.77 -5.04
CA ILE A 231 6.36 -16.43 -5.24
C ILE A 231 7.11 -16.87 -3.99
N LYS A 232 8.00 -17.86 -4.14
CA LYS A 232 8.93 -18.28 -3.09
C LYS A 232 10.28 -17.65 -3.34
N ALA A 233 10.88 -16.99 -2.36
CA ALA A 233 12.19 -16.36 -2.50
C ALA A 233 13.11 -16.68 -1.31
N LYS A 234 14.42 -16.66 -1.56
CA LYS A 234 15.42 -16.79 -0.50
C LYS A 234 15.40 -15.59 0.43
N LYS A 235 15.17 -14.40 -0.13
CA LYS A 235 15.05 -13.15 0.60
C LYS A 235 14.01 -12.25 -0.07
N ILE A 236 13.19 -11.60 0.75
CA ILE A 236 12.23 -10.58 0.32
C ILE A 236 12.54 -9.32 1.14
N VAL A 237 12.62 -8.18 0.49
CA VAL A 237 12.82 -6.87 1.14
C VAL A 237 11.73 -5.92 0.70
N HIS A 238 10.87 -5.52 1.61
CA HIS A 238 9.91 -4.45 1.39
C HIS A 238 10.53 -3.14 1.89
N ASP A 239 10.80 -2.24 0.97
CA ASP A 239 11.31 -0.90 1.24
C ASP A 239 10.11 0.07 1.30
N HIS A 240 9.76 0.52 2.51
CA HIS A 240 8.58 1.36 2.75
C HIS A 240 8.77 2.79 2.24
N VAL A 241 10.01 3.27 2.10
CA VAL A 241 10.30 4.60 1.56
C VAL A 241 10.16 4.61 0.04
N LYS A 242 10.81 3.64 -0.62
CA LYS A 242 10.75 3.49 -2.09
C LYS A 242 9.45 2.84 -2.56
N LYS A 243 8.67 2.29 -1.64
CA LYS A 243 7.44 1.53 -1.91
C LYS A 243 7.66 0.43 -2.95
N ASN A 244 8.72 -0.36 -2.76
CA ASN A 244 9.10 -1.47 -3.63
C ASN A 244 9.33 -2.74 -2.83
N ILE A 245 8.96 -3.88 -3.41
CA ILE A 245 9.23 -5.20 -2.87
C ILE A 245 10.27 -5.90 -3.75
N TYR A 246 11.44 -6.15 -3.21
CA TYR A 246 12.57 -6.79 -3.89
C TYR A 246 12.65 -8.26 -3.51
N TYR A 247 12.98 -9.11 -4.46
CA TYR A 247 13.12 -10.54 -4.30
C TYR A 247 14.51 -10.99 -4.77
N GLU A 248 15.16 -11.83 -3.99
CA GLU A 248 16.40 -12.51 -4.36
C GLU A 248 16.14 -14.02 -4.46
N HIS A 249 16.56 -14.64 -5.57
CA HIS A 249 16.34 -16.05 -5.88
C HIS A 249 14.86 -16.43 -5.77
N ALA A 250 14.03 -15.76 -6.54
CA ALA A 250 12.59 -15.97 -6.55
C ALA A 250 12.18 -17.07 -7.53
N VAL A 251 11.23 -17.89 -7.13
CA VAL A 251 10.59 -18.93 -7.95
C VAL A 251 9.11 -18.67 -7.98
N LEU A 252 8.57 -18.42 -9.17
CA LEU A 252 7.13 -18.39 -9.38
C LEU A 252 6.61 -19.83 -9.44
N LYS A 253 5.62 -20.13 -8.63
CA LYS A 253 4.95 -21.43 -8.58
C LYS A 253 3.48 -21.28 -8.96
N ILE A 254 2.98 -22.23 -9.74
CA ILE A 254 1.56 -22.40 -10.06
C ILE A 254 1.14 -23.78 -9.52
N TYR A 255 0.16 -23.82 -8.60
CA TYR A 255 -0.26 -25.02 -7.86
C TYR A 255 0.96 -25.81 -7.32
N ASP A 256 1.93 -25.10 -6.72
CA ASP A 256 3.19 -25.62 -6.15
C ASP A 256 4.22 -26.13 -7.17
N VAL A 257 3.91 -26.16 -8.47
CA VAL A 257 4.87 -26.48 -9.53
C VAL A 257 5.73 -25.25 -9.84
N PRO A 258 7.07 -25.33 -9.80
CA PRO A 258 7.95 -24.21 -10.15
C PRO A 258 7.90 -24.00 -11.67
N ILE A 259 7.50 -22.80 -12.10
CA ILE A 259 7.35 -22.44 -13.51
C ILE A 259 8.48 -21.53 -13.98
N PHE A 260 8.88 -20.56 -13.15
CA PHE A 260 9.87 -19.58 -13.54
C PHE A 260 10.79 -19.21 -12.38
N TYR A 261 12.09 -19.00 -12.68
CA TYR A 261 13.11 -18.58 -11.74
C TYR A 261 13.64 -17.19 -12.09
N PHE A 262 13.66 -16.31 -11.10
CA PHE A 262 14.21 -14.95 -11.19
C PHE A 262 15.39 -14.84 -10.22
N PRO A 263 16.63 -14.60 -10.69
CA PRO A 263 17.77 -14.34 -9.81
C PRO A 263 17.54 -13.12 -8.91
N ARG A 264 17.05 -12.04 -9.52
CA ARG A 264 16.59 -10.81 -8.87
C ARG A 264 15.37 -10.28 -9.59
N PHE A 265 14.42 -9.82 -8.83
CA PHE A 265 13.18 -9.28 -9.35
C PHE A 265 12.61 -8.30 -8.32
N PHE A 266 11.87 -7.31 -8.78
CA PHE A 266 11.12 -6.43 -7.91
C PHE A 266 9.80 -6.03 -8.55
N HIS A 267 8.85 -5.65 -7.74
CA HIS A 267 7.64 -4.99 -8.17
C HIS A 267 7.29 -3.87 -7.17
N PRO A 268 6.52 -2.87 -7.60
CA PRO A 268 6.03 -1.85 -6.69
C PRO A 268 5.13 -2.46 -5.61
N ASP A 269 5.10 -1.82 -4.47
CA ASP A 269 4.06 -2.02 -3.48
C ASP A 269 2.70 -1.73 -4.13
N PRO A 270 1.66 -2.54 -3.93
CA PRO A 270 0.34 -2.34 -4.52
C PRO A 270 -0.32 -0.98 -4.22
N THR A 271 0.12 -0.28 -3.18
CA THR A 271 -0.32 1.10 -2.91
C THR A 271 0.20 2.11 -3.93
N VAL A 272 1.20 1.73 -4.74
CA VAL A 272 1.77 2.58 -5.79
C VAL A 272 0.90 2.48 -7.04
N LYS A 273 0.16 3.53 -7.35
CA LYS A 273 -0.76 3.56 -8.50
C LYS A 273 -0.04 3.52 -9.85
N ARG A 274 1.19 4.07 -9.95
CA ARG A 274 1.94 4.21 -11.20
C ARG A 274 3.43 4.08 -10.95
N GLN A 275 4.08 3.11 -11.61
CA GLN A 275 5.54 2.95 -11.56
C GLN A 275 6.08 2.49 -12.92
N SER A 276 7.21 3.06 -13.32
CA SER A 276 7.91 2.64 -14.53
C SER A 276 8.46 1.23 -14.42
N GLY A 277 8.35 0.46 -15.49
CA GLY A 277 8.84 -0.91 -15.55
C GLY A 277 8.39 -1.66 -16.80
N PHE A 278 8.97 -2.83 -17.01
CA PHE A 278 8.49 -3.75 -18.04
C PHE A 278 7.12 -4.30 -17.66
N LEU A 279 6.21 -4.31 -18.63
CA LEU A 279 4.92 -4.99 -18.53
C LEU A 279 5.08 -6.46 -18.93
N PHE A 280 4.04 -7.24 -18.69
CA PHE A 280 4.07 -8.65 -19.10
C PHE A 280 4.26 -8.77 -20.61
N PRO A 281 5.22 -9.61 -21.07
CA PRO A 281 5.36 -9.88 -22.48
C PRO A 281 4.12 -10.62 -22.99
N PHE A 282 3.74 -10.36 -24.24
CA PHE A 282 2.70 -11.12 -24.90
C PHE A 282 3.22 -11.68 -26.22
N PHE A 283 2.65 -12.84 -26.59
CA PHE A 283 3.06 -13.60 -27.75
C PHE A 283 1.93 -13.58 -28.77
N THR A 284 2.30 -13.47 -30.04
CA THR A 284 1.37 -13.55 -31.17
C THR A 284 1.87 -14.60 -32.15
N ASN A 285 0.96 -15.19 -32.89
CA ASN A 285 1.28 -16.08 -34.00
C ASN A 285 0.36 -15.75 -35.17
N SER A 286 0.93 -15.48 -36.31
CA SER A 286 0.21 -15.11 -37.54
C SER A 286 0.88 -15.74 -38.74
N THR A 287 0.08 -16.15 -39.71
CA THR A 287 0.57 -16.66 -41.00
C THR A 287 1.35 -15.60 -41.82
N THR A 288 1.19 -14.34 -41.48
CA THR A 288 1.80 -13.21 -42.20
C THR A 288 3.12 -12.76 -41.58
N THR A 289 3.26 -12.81 -40.26
CA THR A 289 4.41 -12.27 -39.51
C THR A 289 5.19 -13.34 -38.76
N GLY A 290 4.72 -14.61 -38.79
CA GLY A 290 5.28 -15.69 -37.98
C GLY A 290 4.98 -15.51 -36.48
N VAL A 291 5.79 -16.15 -35.64
CA VAL A 291 5.74 -15.98 -34.19
C VAL A 291 6.25 -14.59 -33.84
N GLY A 292 5.50 -13.89 -32.99
CA GLY A 292 5.84 -12.55 -32.51
C GLY A 292 5.88 -12.49 -31.00
N THR A 293 6.77 -11.65 -30.48
CA THR A 293 6.89 -11.34 -29.04
C THR A 293 6.93 -9.85 -28.84
N ALA A 294 6.05 -9.31 -28.00
CA ALA A 294 6.11 -7.92 -27.58
C ALA A 294 6.59 -7.81 -26.12
N LEU A 295 7.46 -6.85 -25.86
CA LEU A 295 7.99 -6.56 -24.53
C LEU A 295 7.75 -5.08 -24.19
N PRO A 296 6.55 -4.71 -23.72
CA PRO A 296 6.24 -3.34 -23.42
C PRO A 296 7.00 -2.83 -22.21
N TYR A 297 7.45 -1.58 -22.28
CA TYR A 297 8.00 -0.82 -21.15
C TYR A 297 7.11 0.39 -20.88
N TYR A 298 6.55 0.46 -19.67
CA TYR A 298 5.78 1.58 -19.20
C TYR A 298 6.68 2.57 -18.49
N TRP A 299 6.63 3.83 -18.88
CA TRP A 299 7.37 4.92 -18.29
C TRP A 299 6.39 5.93 -17.66
N ALA A 300 6.26 5.92 -16.34
CA ALA A 300 5.59 6.95 -15.57
C ALA A 300 6.48 8.20 -15.52
N ILE A 301 6.31 9.11 -16.48
CA ILE A 301 7.14 10.32 -16.61
C ILE A 301 6.86 11.26 -15.44
N ASN A 302 5.57 11.45 -15.11
CA ASN A 302 5.10 12.24 -13.98
C ASN A 302 3.70 11.75 -13.57
N ASN A 303 3.09 12.36 -12.55
CA ASN A 303 1.73 12.00 -12.08
C ASN A 303 0.65 12.21 -13.15
N ASP A 304 0.85 13.16 -14.05
CA ASP A 304 -0.07 13.57 -15.10
C ASP A 304 0.23 12.98 -16.48
N LYS A 305 1.39 12.33 -16.68
CA LYS A 305 1.81 11.84 -18.01
C LYS A 305 2.63 10.57 -17.97
N ASP A 306 2.47 9.75 -18.97
CA ASP A 306 3.19 8.50 -19.18
C ASP A 306 3.43 8.19 -20.66
N LEU A 307 4.35 7.25 -20.89
CA LEU A 307 4.67 6.69 -22.19
C LEU A 307 4.78 5.17 -22.07
N THR A 308 4.11 4.44 -22.93
CA THR A 308 4.32 3.00 -23.11
C THR A 308 5.04 2.76 -24.43
N PHE A 309 6.25 2.23 -24.35
CA PHE A 309 7.03 1.81 -25.51
C PHE A 309 6.92 0.28 -25.68
N SER A 310 6.41 -0.20 -26.82
CA SER A 310 6.09 -1.60 -27.05
C SER A 310 6.75 -2.13 -28.33
N PRO A 311 8.03 -2.51 -28.27
CA PRO A 311 8.67 -3.18 -29.41
C PRO A 311 8.07 -4.58 -29.61
N LYS A 312 7.67 -4.90 -30.84
CA LYS A 312 7.23 -6.22 -31.26
C LYS A 312 8.28 -6.84 -32.18
N PHE A 313 8.81 -7.96 -31.77
CA PHE A 313 9.78 -8.75 -32.53
C PHE A 313 9.04 -9.86 -33.24
N TYR A 314 9.28 -10.01 -34.54
CA TYR A 314 8.66 -11.02 -35.36
C TYR A 314 9.71 -11.97 -35.97
N GLU A 315 9.35 -13.23 -36.20
CA GLU A 315 10.19 -14.22 -36.86
C GLU A 315 10.41 -13.84 -38.32
N ASP A 316 9.31 -13.54 -39.04
CA ASP A 316 9.31 -13.33 -40.48
C ASP A 316 9.25 -11.87 -40.93
N GLU A 317 9.18 -10.90 -39.99
CA GLU A 317 9.05 -9.49 -40.31
C GLU A 317 10.01 -8.64 -39.52
N ASN A 318 10.16 -7.39 -39.94
CA ASN A 318 10.95 -6.38 -39.23
C ASN A 318 10.30 -6.00 -37.91
N ILE A 319 11.10 -5.46 -36.98
CA ILE A 319 10.64 -5.02 -35.68
C ILE A 319 9.62 -3.88 -35.86
N LEU A 320 8.49 -4.00 -35.18
CA LEU A 320 7.49 -2.94 -35.07
C LEU A 320 7.66 -2.21 -33.75
N PHE A 321 7.85 -0.92 -33.80
CA PHE A 321 7.91 -0.04 -32.64
C PHE A 321 6.57 0.66 -32.46
N LEU A 322 5.92 0.43 -31.32
CA LEU A 322 4.68 1.09 -30.94
C LEU A 322 4.94 1.99 -29.73
N ASN A 323 4.34 3.19 -29.72
CA ASN A 323 4.42 4.12 -28.61
C ASN A 323 3.03 4.67 -28.32
N GLU A 324 2.61 4.63 -27.07
CA GLU A 324 1.41 5.30 -26.58
C GLU A 324 1.83 6.34 -25.54
N TYR A 325 1.62 7.63 -25.83
CA TYR A 325 1.81 8.73 -24.88
C TYR A 325 0.45 9.21 -24.39
N ARG A 326 0.33 9.41 -23.08
CA ARG A 326 -0.87 9.94 -22.43
C ARG A 326 -0.52 11.08 -21.51
N GLN A 327 -1.35 12.12 -21.55
CA GLN A 327 -1.21 13.28 -20.68
C GLN A 327 -2.56 13.77 -20.20
N ALA A 328 -2.73 13.88 -18.89
CA ALA A 328 -3.84 14.58 -18.28
C ALA A 328 -3.47 16.05 -18.07
N PHE A 329 -4.39 16.95 -18.38
CA PHE A 329 -4.33 18.37 -18.06
C PHE A 329 -5.36 18.66 -16.95
N SER A 330 -5.33 19.84 -16.36
CA SER A 330 -6.35 20.24 -15.39
C SER A 330 -7.76 20.22 -15.96
N ASN A 331 -7.88 20.39 -17.27
CA ASN A 331 -9.16 20.51 -18.00
C ASN A 331 -9.26 19.55 -19.18
N GLY A 332 -8.48 18.47 -19.23
CA GLY A 332 -8.60 17.56 -20.37
C GLY A 332 -7.58 16.43 -20.39
N PHE A 333 -7.58 15.72 -21.51
CA PHE A 333 -6.75 14.54 -21.69
C PHE A 333 -6.28 14.39 -23.14
N LEU A 334 -4.98 14.10 -23.32
CA LEU A 334 -4.37 13.77 -24.61
C LEU A 334 -3.91 12.32 -24.61
N THR A 335 -4.26 11.60 -25.67
CA THR A 335 -3.62 10.32 -26.04
C THR A 335 -2.99 10.48 -27.42
N LEU A 336 -1.73 10.08 -27.54
CA LEU A 336 -0.99 10.04 -28.80
C LEU A 336 -0.48 8.60 -29.00
N ASP A 337 -0.80 7.99 -30.11
CA ASP A 337 -0.39 6.65 -30.50
C ASP A 337 0.41 6.73 -31.79
N THR A 338 1.59 6.11 -31.80
CA THR A 338 2.48 6.11 -32.96
C THR A 338 3.06 4.72 -33.17
N GLY A 339 3.25 4.35 -34.41
CA GLY A 339 3.93 3.11 -34.76
C GLY A 339 4.82 3.28 -35.97
N TYR A 340 5.90 2.50 -35.99
CA TYR A 340 6.88 2.50 -37.06
C TYR A 340 7.49 1.11 -37.25
N THR A 341 7.59 0.69 -38.51
CA THR A 341 8.38 -0.49 -38.92
C THR A 341 9.03 -0.24 -40.28
N GLU A 342 10.20 -0.80 -40.51
CA GLU A 342 10.77 -0.91 -41.87
C GLU A 342 9.88 -1.83 -42.72
N GLY A 343 9.91 -1.65 -44.03
CA GLY A 343 9.05 -2.41 -44.94
C GLY A 343 9.04 -3.93 -44.74
N TYR A 344 8.68 -4.66 -45.76
CA TYR A 344 8.55 -6.10 -45.64
C TYR A 344 9.93 -6.80 -45.70
N LYS A 345 10.20 -7.75 -44.79
CA LYS A 345 11.42 -8.56 -44.76
C LYS A 345 11.44 -9.62 -45.87
N ASN A 346 10.28 -10.24 -46.13
CA ASN A 346 10.10 -11.27 -47.13
C ASN A 346 9.18 -10.77 -48.25
N THR A 347 9.70 -10.08 -49.26
CA THR A 347 8.90 -9.59 -50.39
C THR A 347 9.24 -10.34 -51.66
N SER A 348 8.23 -10.86 -52.35
CA SER A 348 8.26 -10.99 -53.80
C SER A 348 8.26 -9.61 -54.43
N ALA A 349 9.00 -9.39 -55.52
CA ALA A 349 9.44 -8.13 -56.13
C ALA A 349 8.39 -7.02 -56.45
N THR A 350 7.16 -7.12 -55.99
CA THR A 350 6.04 -6.19 -56.31
C THR A 350 5.53 -5.37 -55.10
N LYS A 351 6.07 -5.56 -53.88
CA LYS A 351 5.61 -4.82 -52.71
C LYS A 351 6.58 -3.72 -52.31
N SER A 352 6.06 -2.57 -51.91
CA SER A 352 6.90 -1.42 -51.54
C SER A 352 7.79 -1.77 -50.35
N THR A 353 9.08 -1.48 -50.50
CA THR A 353 10.10 -1.63 -49.46
C THR A 353 10.15 -0.45 -48.50
N GLY A 354 9.19 0.47 -48.57
CA GLY A 354 9.16 1.65 -47.73
C GLY A 354 8.73 1.38 -46.29
N SER A 355 9.10 2.27 -45.40
CA SER A 355 8.67 2.25 -44.02
C SER A 355 7.14 2.34 -43.91
N GLN A 356 6.59 1.69 -42.90
CA GLN A 356 5.16 1.75 -42.55
C GLN A 356 5.02 2.42 -41.20
N ASN A 357 4.10 3.33 -41.09
CA ASN A 357 3.91 4.09 -39.87
C ASN A 357 2.46 4.59 -39.70
N HIS A 358 2.15 4.97 -38.49
CA HIS A 358 0.93 5.73 -38.17
C HIS A 358 1.19 6.73 -37.07
N ILE A 359 0.32 7.73 -37.04
CA ILE A 359 0.19 8.69 -35.95
C ILE A 359 -1.30 8.95 -35.70
N PHE A 360 -1.76 8.64 -34.49
CA PHE A 360 -3.11 8.88 -34.03
C PHE A 360 -3.05 9.74 -32.78
N ALA A 361 -3.94 10.72 -32.71
CA ALA A 361 -4.05 11.60 -31.55
C ALA A 361 -5.51 11.80 -31.20
N ASN A 362 -5.81 11.86 -29.94
CA ASN A 362 -7.12 12.25 -29.40
C ASN A 362 -6.91 13.22 -28.24
N LEU A 363 -7.36 14.46 -28.42
CA LEU A 363 -7.33 15.51 -27.41
C LEU A 363 -8.77 15.90 -27.05
N ASN A 364 -9.12 15.79 -25.79
CA ASN A 364 -10.39 16.25 -25.26
C ASN A 364 -10.12 17.30 -24.18
N LEU A 365 -10.68 18.49 -24.35
CA LEU A 365 -10.55 19.60 -23.42
C LEU A 365 -11.94 20.07 -22.98
N ASN A 366 -12.14 20.15 -21.69
CA ASN A 366 -13.26 20.85 -21.09
C ASN A 366 -12.85 22.33 -20.92
N LEU A 367 -13.60 23.23 -21.53
CA LEU A 367 -13.30 24.67 -21.55
C LEU A 367 -14.19 25.44 -20.57
N ASN A 368 -14.94 24.76 -19.72
CA ASN A 368 -15.79 25.39 -18.72
C ASN A 368 -14.93 26.21 -17.76
N GLN A 369 -15.36 27.44 -17.48
CA GLN A 369 -14.77 28.28 -16.43
C GLN A 369 -15.53 28.17 -15.12
N ASP A 370 -16.81 27.81 -15.20
CA ASP A 370 -17.69 27.56 -14.07
C ASP A 370 -18.71 26.45 -14.40
N GLU A 371 -19.55 26.05 -13.46
CA GLU A 371 -20.56 25.00 -13.62
C GLU A 371 -21.83 25.49 -14.32
N SER A 372 -21.91 26.76 -14.75
CA SER A 372 -23.10 27.35 -15.35
C SER A 372 -23.30 26.99 -16.82
N TYR A 373 -22.30 26.43 -17.49
CA TYR A 373 -22.35 25.99 -18.88
C TYR A 373 -21.38 24.85 -19.15
N GLU A 374 -21.64 24.08 -20.18
CA GLU A 374 -20.74 23.05 -20.71
C GLU A 374 -20.04 23.56 -21.96
N SER A 375 -18.74 23.38 -22.05
CA SER A 375 -17.94 23.79 -23.22
C SER A 375 -16.82 22.82 -23.43
N ASP A 376 -16.85 22.05 -24.52
CA ASP A 376 -15.91 21.00 -24.81
C ASP A 376 -15.29 21.13 -26.19
N LEU A 377 -13.98 20.94 -26.28
CA LEU A 377 -13.24 20.83 -27.54
C LEU A 377 -12.67 19.42 -27.66
N SER A 378 -13.01 18.73 -28.75
CA SER A 378 -12.45 17.43 -29.11
C SER A 378 -11.72 17.52 -30.44
N ILE A 379 -10.47 17.03 -30.46
CA ILE A 379 -9.64 16.94 -31.66
C ILE A 379 -9.21 15.49 -31.83
N LYS A 380 -9.60 14.86 -32.95
CA LYS A 380 -9.19 13.52 -33.34
C LYS A 380 -8.39 13.58 -34.62
N PHE A 381 -7.20 13.02 -34.60
CA PHE A 381 -6.30 12.94 -35.74
C PHE A 381 -5.86 11.51 -35.99
N GLN A 382 -6.03 11.00 -37.22
CA GLN A 382 -5.66 9.64 -37.59
C GLN A 382 -5.00 9.63 -38.96
N ARG A 383 -3.79 9.14 -39.06
CA ARG A 383 -3.06 9.01 -40.32
C ARG A 383 -2.19 7.75 -40.34
N THR A 384 -2.18 7.08 -41.48
CA THR A 384 -1.22 6.01 -41.80
C THR A 384 -0.70 6.20 -43.21
N ASN A 385 0.47 5.66 -43.50
CA ASN A 385 1.04 5.64 -44.86
C ASN A 385 0.83 4.29 -45.59
N ASN A 386 0.12 3.33 -44.96
CA ASN A 386 -0.12 2.03 -45.57
C ASN A 386 -1.48 1.45 -45.14
N ASP A 387 -2.32 1.12 -46.10
CA ASP A 387 -3.73 0.75 -45.91
C ASP A 387 -3.92 -0.61 -45.22
N THR A 388 -2.94 -1.51 -45.31
CA THR A 388 -3.01 -2.86 -44.74
C THR A 388 -2.16 -3.04 -43.47
N TYR A 389 -1.47 -1.99 -43.05
CA TYR A 389 -0.48 -2.01 -41.99
C TYR A 389 -1.08 -2.47 -40.64
N PHE A 390 -2.22 -1.93 -40.22
CA PHE A 390 -2.84 -2.29 -38.95
C PHE A 390 -3.24 -3.75 -38.90
N ARG A 391 -3.89 -4.26 -39.95
CA ARG A 391 -4.34 -5.64 -40.05
C ARG A 391 -3.16 -6.61 -40.12
N LYS A 392 -2.15 -6.30 -40.94
CA LYS A 392 -0.96 -7.14 -41.10
C LYS A 392 -0.26 -7.38 -39.78
N HIS A 393 -0.05 -6.35 -38.99
CA HIS A 393 0.67 -6.41 -37.72
C HIS A 393 -0.24 -6.65 -36.52
N ASN A 394 -1.55 -6.81 -36.72
CA ASN A 394 -2.57 -6.95 -35.69
C ASN A 394 -2.37 -5.89 -34.58
N ILE A 395 -2.44 -4.61 -34.99
CA ILE A 395 -2.21 -3.47 -34.09
C ILE A 395 -3.53 -3.11 -33.42
N ASN A 396 -3.61 -3.35 -32.12
CA ASN A 396 -4.74 -2.96 -31.29
C ASN A 396 -4.22 -2.17 -30.10
N THR A 397 -4.64 -0.91 -29.99
CA THR A 397 -4.28 0.01 -28.93
C THR A 397 -5.52 0.75 -28.45
N ALA A 398 -5.37 1.77 -27.61
CA ALA A 398 -6.49 2.60 -27.17
C ALA A 398 -7.15 3.39 -28.33
N LEU A 399 -6.39 3.71 -29.41
CA LEU A 399 -6.85 4.52 -30.52
C LEU A 399 -6.92 3.76 -31.86
N VAL A 400 -6.26 2.60 -31.96
CA VAL A 400 -6.15 1.81 -33.18
C VAL A 400 -6.86 0.49 -32.99
N ASP A 401 -7.74 0.17 -33.94
CA ASP A 401 -8.32 -1.17 -34.12
C ASP A 401 -7.83 -1.75 -35.43
N SER A 402 -7.22 -2.95 -35.41
CA SER A 402 -6.66 -3.62 -36.58
C SER A 402 -7.68 -3.91 -37.67
N GLU A 403 -8.96 -4.03 -37.33
CA GLU A 403 -10.06 -4.27 -38.25
C GLU A 403 -10.69 -2.99 -38.81
N ASN A 404 -10.31 -1.82 -38.28
CA ASN A 404 -10.85 -0.56 -38.75
C ASN A 404 -10.33 -0.22 -40.13
N THR A 405 -11.26 0.03 -41.06
CA THR A 405 -10.96 0.38 -42.46
C THR A 405 -11.15 1.87 -42.75
N ASN A 406 -11.68 2.65 -41.80
CA ASN A 406 -11.93 4.08 -41.96
C ASN A 406 -11.15 4.86 -40.92
N LEU A 407 -10.43 5.88 -41.36
CA LEU A 407 -9.79 6.85 -40.49
C LEU A 407 -10.69 8.10 -40.38
N VAL A 408 -10.74 8.62 -39.17
CA VAL A 408 -11.57 9.82 -38.87
C VAL A 408 -10.68 10.92 -38.31
N ASN A 409 -10.67 12.06 -39.01
CA ASN A 409 -10.06 13.30 -38.55
C ASN A 409 -11.15 14.30 -38.25
N GLU A 410 -11.24 14.76 -37.01
CA GLU A 410 -12.36 15.60 -36.58
C GLU A 410 -11.88 16.68 -35.61
N ILE A 411 -12.38 17.88 -35.78
CA ILE A 411 -12.34 18.95 -34.79
C ILE A 411 -13.79 19.26 -34.45
N LYS A 412 -14.16 19.11 -33.18
CA LYS A 412 -15.52 19.34 -32.70
C LYS A 412 -15.52 20.26 -31.49
N TYR A 413 -16.30 21.29 -31.54
CA TYR A 413 -16.62 22.17 -30.42
C TYR A 413 -18.08 21.99 -30.02
N SER A 414 -18.35 21.76 -28.77
CA SER A 414 -19.67 21.61 -28.19
C SER A 414 -19.87 22.65 -27.09
N PHE A 415 -20.98 23.34 -27.10
CA PHE A 415 -21.39 24.30 -26.09
C PHE A 415 -22.84 24.03 -25.65
N GLY A 416 -23.08 23.99 -24.34
CA GLY A 416 -24.40 23.84 -23.75
C GLY A 416 -24.57 24.80 -22.57
N LYS A 417 -25.70 25.52 -22.56
CA LYS A 417 -26.09 26.36 -21.43
C LYS A 417 -27.61 26.39 -21.30
N ASP A 418 -28.10 26.04 -20.12
CA ASP A 418 -29.53 25.94 -19.86
C ASP A 418 -30.23 25.11 -20.96
N ASP A 419 -31.14 25.71 -21.69
CA ASP A 419 -31.92 25.09 -22.75
C ASP A 419 -31.32 25.31 -24.16
N MET A 420 -30.05 25.70 -24.26
CA MET A 420 -29.38 26.02 -25.53
C MET A 420 -28.18 25.09 -25.74
N TYR A 421 -28.02 24.56 -26.95
CA TYR A 421 -26.80 23.86 -27.35
C TYR A 421 -26.30 24.35 -28.73
N LEU A 422 -25.00 24.30 -28.90
CA LEU A 422 -24.30 24.58 -30.15
C LEU A 422 -23.21 23.51 -30.35
N ASN A 423 -23.25 22.80 -31.46
CA ASN A 423 -22.17 21.92 -31.88
C ASN A 423 -21.66 22.39 -33.24
N ILE A 424 -20.33 22.54 -33.34
CA ILE A 424 -19.63 22.87 -34.56
C ILE A 424 -18.58 21.80 -34.80
N ALA A 425 -18.63 21.12 -35.93
CA ALA A 425 -17.66 20.12 -36.31
C ALA A 425 -17.14 20.28 -37.71
N GLY A 426 -15.88 19.90 -37.91
CA GLY A 426 -15.30 19.69 -39.23
C GLY A 426 -14.67 18.31 -39.25
N SER A 427 -15.08 17.46 -40.19
CA SER A 427 -14.64 16.06 -40.24
C SER A 427 -14.12 15.69 -41.62
N MET A 428 -13.08 14.87 -41.66
CA MET A 428 -12.54 14.23 -42.84
C MET A 428 -12.48 12.72 -42.59
N TYR A 429 -13.07 11.95 -43.44
CA TYR A 429 -13.06 10.49 -43.41
C TYR A 429 -12.17 9.95 -44.53
N GLU A 430 -11.38 8.93 -44.26
CA GLU A 430 -10.52 8.25 -45.24
C GLU A 430 -10.81 6.74 -45.22
N ASP A 431 -11.35 6.21 -46.36
CA ASP A 431 -11.58 4.76 -46.52
C ASP A 431 -10.33 4.07 -47.06
N LEU A 432 -9.66 3.32 -46.21
CA LEU A 432 -8.43 2.57 -46.54
C LEU A 432 -8.62 1.43 -47.55
N ARG A 433 -9.87 1.05 -47.86
CA ARG A 433 -10.18 0.03 -48.87
C ARG A 433 -10.20 0.60 -50.28
N ASN A 434 -10.36 1.91 -50.39
CA ASN A 434 -10.50 2.59 -51.69
C ASN A 434 -9.17 3.19 -52.14
N ALA A 435 -8.67 2.78 -53.26
CA ALA A 435 -7.41 3.25 -53.84
C ALA A 435 -7.57 4.50 -54.73
N THR A 436 -8.79 4.98 -54.96
CA THR A 436 -9.07 6.14 -55.80
C THR A 436 -9.19 7.43 -54.99
N ASN A 437 -9.35 8.58 -55.68
CA ASN A 437 -9.59 9.86 -55.01
C ASN A 437 -10.89 9.89 -54.19
N ALA A 438 -11.85 9.02 -54.50
CA ALA A 438 -13.11 8.86 -53.74
C ALA A 438 -12.90 8.22 -52.33
N ARG A 439 -11.65 7.99 -51.90
CA ARG A 439 -11.37 7.53 -50.56
C ARG A 439 -11.60 8.60 -49.46
N TYR A 440 -11.68 9.85 -49.82
CA TYR A 440 -11.84 10.98 -48.91
C TYR A 440 -13.24 11.53 -48.97
N GLU A 441 -13.87 11.73 -47.81
CA GLU A 441 -15.14 12.44 -47.63
C GLU A 441 -14.93 13.56 -46.63
N TYR A 442 -15.41 14.73 -46.96
CA TYR A 442 -15.26 15.93 -46.12
C TYR A 442 -16.65 16.49 -45.73
N ILE A 443 -16.82 16.67 -44.44
CA ILE A 443 -18.02 17.33 -43.87
C ILE A 443 -17.53 18.62 -43.22
N LEU A 444 -17.61 19.74 -43.90
CA LEU A 444 -17.04 21.02 -43.52
C LEU A 444 -17.93 22.21 -43.92
N PRO A 445 -18.63 22.88 -43.00
CA PRO A 445 -18.84 22.54 -41.60
C PRO A 445 -20.07 21.66 -41.37
N ASN A 446 -20.18 21.11 -40.16
CA ASN A 446 -21.42 20.58 -39.58
C ASN A 446 -21.74 21.43 -38.35
N ILE A 447 -22.83 22.23 -38.45
CA ILE A 447 -23.26 23.14 -37.37
C ILE A 447 -24.66 22.72 -36.95
N MET A 448 -24.83 22.44 -35.65
CA MET A 448 -26.09 22.15 -35.01
C MET A 448 -26.35 23.17 -33.91
N PHE A 449 -27.46 23.85 -33.96
CA PHE A 449 -27.90 24.77 -32.92
C PHE A 449 -29.31 24.42 -32.47
N GLY A 450 -29.56 24.43 -31.17
CA GLY A 450 -30.88 24.24 -30.62
C GLY A 450 -31.14 25.12 -29.41
N LYS A 451 -32.36 25.58 -29.26
CA LYS A 451 -32.83 26.32 -28.09
C LYS A 451 -34.28 26.03 -27.78
N THR A 452 -34.55 25.76 -26.51
CA THR A 452 -35.91 25.62 -25.98
C THR A 452 -36.35 26.92 -25.31
N PHE A 453 -37.55 27.41 -25.65
CA PHE A 453 -38.14 28.57 -25.03
C PHE A 453 -39.38 28.13 -24.26
N PHE A 454 -39.45 28.52 -22.99
CA PHE A 454 -40.64 28.33 -22.17
C PHE A 454 -41.45 29.61 -22.16
N THR A 455 -42.69 29.57 -22.66
CA THR A 455 -43.56 30.72 -22.74
C THR A 455 -44.87 30.45 -21.99
N GLU A 456 -45.32 31.40 -21.19
CA GLU A 456 -46.59 31.27 -20.44
C GLU A 456 -47.80 31.10 -21.34
N LYS A 457 -47.76 31.68 -22.53
CA LYS A 457 -48.92 31.75 -23.43
C LYS A 457 -48.94 30.63 -24.48
N PHE A 458 -47.80 30.19 -24.96
CA PHE A 458 -47.67 29.21 -26.05
C PHE A 458 -47.06 27.88 -25.62
N GLY A 459 -46.74 27.71 -24.31
CA GLY A 459 -46.11 26.52 -23.81
C GLY A 459 -44.62 26.47 -24.20
N VAL A 460 -44.14 25.28 -24.56
CA VAL A 460 -42.71 25.01 -24.87
C VAL A 460 -42.54 25.12 -26.39
N ILE A 461 -41.59 25.96 -26.80
CA ILE A 461 -41.20 26.12 -28.21
C ILE A 461 -39.75 25.65 -28.37
N ASN A 462 -39.54 24.63 -29.21
CA ASN A 462 -38.21 24.12 -29.53
C ASN A 462 -37.79 24.66 -30.91
N PHE A 463 -36.66 25.36 -30.95
CA PHE A 463 -36.00 25.77 -32.18
C PHE A 463 -34.76 24.91 -32.42
N GLN A 464 -34.64 24.31 -33.60
CA GLN A 464 -33.47 23.55 -34.02
C GLN A 464 -33.06 23.96 -35.43
N SER A 465 -31.77 24.12 -35.65
CA SER A 465 -31.16 24.42 -36.94
C SER A 465 -29.97 23.52 -37.16
N ASN A 466 -29.87 22.99 -38.37
CA ASN A 466 -28.71 22.21 -38.81
C ASN A 466 -28.22 22.76 -40.15
N ALA A 467 -26.91 23.01 -40.26
CA ALA A 467 -26.24 23.41 -41.49
C ALA A 467 -25.09 22.42 -41.74
N LEU A 468 -25.12 21.72 -42.85
CA LEU A 468 -24.15 20.72 -43.24
C LEU A 468 -23.71 20.97 -44.69
N HIS A 469 -22.38 20.94 -44.92
CA HIS A 469 -21.78 20.89 -46.25
C HIS A 469 -20.92 19.63 -46.36
N ASN A 470 -21.29 18.76 -47.30
CA ASN A 470 -20.60 17.51 -47.62
C ASN A 470 -19.98 17.64 -49.01
N ASN A 471 -18.71 17.22 -49.19
CA ASN A 471 -17.95 17.26 -50.44
C ASN A 471 -17.17 15.97 -50.64
#